data_644df38a9f2c04b90f9351b18556e656
#
_entry.id   644df38a9f2c04b90f9351b18556e656
#
_cell.length_a   1.000
_cell.length_b   1.000
_cell.length_c   1.000
_cell.angle_alpha   90.00
_cell.angle_beta   90.00
_cell.angle_gamma   90.00
#
_symmetry.space_group_name_H-M   'P 1'
#
loop_
_entity.id
_entity.type
_entity.pdbx_description
1 polymer ?
#
loop_
_entity_poly.entity_id
_entity_poly.type
_entity_poly.pdbx_seq_one_letter_code
_entity_poly.pdbx_strand_id
1 'polypeptide(L)'
;HQTAIVMVVLLVIMLAIGVSISVAVGLSSALAMLCMLDANISFATSAQRLFAGANSFSLIAIPFFILAGNIMNNGGIAERIVNVAKVVAGRMPGALAQSNVVANMLFGAISGSGAAAAAAMGGTIGPMEKKEGYDPVYSAGVNIASAPTGMLIPPSNLMIVCSTIAGSVSVAALFTGGYVPGILWGLLVMFLGGVKAKKCGYVAERRIPAK
;
A
#
# COMPACT_ATOMS: atom_id res chain seq x y z
N HIS A 1 33.49 2.53 0.68
CA HIS A 1 32.88 1.92 -0.50
C HIS A 1 32.79 0.38 -0.41
N GLN A 2 33.85 -0.33 0.08
CA GLN A 2 33.85 -1.80 0.21
C GLN A 2 32.74 -2.32 1.11
N THR A 3 32.50 -1.70 2.26
CA THR A 3 31.45 -2.09 3.22
C THR A 3 30.05 -1.99 2.63
N ALA A 4 29.77 -0.93 1.85
CA ALA A 4 28.49 -0.77 1.19
C ALA A 4 28.26 -1.86 0.12
N ILE A 5 29.32 -2.23 -0.61
CA ILE A 5 29.25 -3.32 -1.60
C ILE A 5 28.98 -4.66 -0.90
N VAL A 6 29.71 -4.95 0.18
CA VAL A 6 29.51 -6.17 0.99
C VAL A 6 28.08 -6.24 1.52
N MET A 7 27.56 -5.14 2.07
CA MET A 7 26.18 -5.07 2.56
C MET A 7 25.15 -5.37 1.47
N VAL A 8 25.29 -4.74 0.30
CA VAL A 8 24.36 -4.93 -0.83
C VAL A 8 24.43 -6.35 -1.38
N VAL A 9 25.65 -6.89 -1.55
CA VAL A 9 25.84 -8.27 -2.05
C VAL A 9 25.23 -9.28 -1.09
N LEU A 10 25.50 -9.16 0.22
CA LEU A 10 24.91 -10.04 1.24
C LEU A 10 23.38 -9.93 1.27
N LEU A 11 22.85 -8.72 1.17
CA LEU A 11 21.41 -8.49 1.12
C LEU A 11 20.77 -9.22 -0.07
N VAL A 12 21.35 -9.04 -1.27
CA VAL A 12 20.84 -9.68 -2.49
C VAL A 12 20.91 -11.21 -2.39
N ILE A 13 22.01 -11.76 -1.88
CA ILE A 13 22.17 -13.21 -1.69
C ILE A 13 21.12 -13.74 -0.73
N MET A 14 20.91 -13.07 0.43
CA MET A 14 19.93 -13.51 1.42
C MET A 14 18.51 -13.46 0.89
N LEU A 15 18.16 -12.42 0.13
CA LEU A 15 16.85 -12.31 -0.52
C LEU A 15 16.66 -13.40 -1.59
N ALA A 16 17.70 -13.73 -2.36
CA ALA A 16 17.66 -14.79 -3.37
C ALA A 16 17.45 -16.19 -2.76
N ILE A 17 17.95 -16.43 -1.54
CA ILE A 17 17.74 -17.67 -0.79
C ILE A 17 16.35 -17.71 -0.12
N GLY A 18 15.57 -16.61 -0.15
CA GLY A 18 14.23 -16.55 0.44
C GLY A 18 14.20 -16.17 1.92
N VAL A 19 15.28 -15.59 2.45
CA VAL A 19 15.29 -15.05 3.83
C VAL A 19 14.35 -13.84 3.90
N SER A 20 13.62 -13.70 5.02
CA SER A 20 12.72 -12.56 5.23
C SER A 20 13.49 -11.23 5.17
N ILE A 21 12.88 -10.19 4.61
CA ILE A 21 13.51 -8.88 4.36
C ILE A 21 14.10 -8.29 5.65
N SER A 22 13.39 -8.38 6.77
CA SER A 22 13.83 -7.85 8.06
C SER A 22 15.14 -8.52 8.55
N VAL A 23 15.23 -9.85 8.42
CA VAL A 23 16.42 -10.61 8.79
C VAL A 23 17.55 -10.33 7.80
N ALA A 24 17.25 -10.30 6.50
CA ALA A 24 18.24 -10.02 5.46
C ALA A 24 18.87 -8.64 5.63
N VAL A 25 18.08 -7.60 5.92
CA VAL A 25 18.58 -6.24 6.17
C VAL A 25 19.39 -6.18 7.47
N GLY A 26 18.89 -6.75 8.57
CA GLY A 26 19.57 -6.72 9.86
C GLY A 26 20.89 -7.46 9.82
N LEU A 27 20.91 -8.67 9.27
CA LEU A 27 22.13 -9.50 9.21
C LEU A 27 23.16 -8.93 8.22
N SER A 28 22.76 -8.49 7.04
CA SER A 28 23.68 -7.89 6.07
C SER A 28 24.33 -6.62 6.61
N SER A 29 23.57 -5.80 7.36
CA SER A 29 24.09 -4.60 8.01
C SER A 29 25.08 -4.94 9.12
N ALA A 30 24.76 -5.90 9.99
CA ALA A 30 25.63 -6.35 11.09
C ALA A 30 26.93 -6.96 10.55
N LEU A 31 26.84 -7.84 9.54
CA LEU A 31 28.02 -8.46 8.92
C LEU A 31 28.89 -7.44 8.18
N ALA A 32 28.28 -6.44 7.54
CA ALA A 32 29.04 -5.36 6.90
C ALA A 32 29.81 -4.49 7.92
N MET A 33 29.27 -4.30 9.13
CA MET A 33 29.98 -3.59 10.21
C MET A 33 31.22 -4.33 10.70
N LEU A 34 31.17 -5.67 10.69
CA LEU A 34 32.36 -6.49 11.06
C LEU A 34 33.58 -6.29 10.14
N CYS A 35 33.34 -5.78 8.92
CA CYS A 35 34.45 -5.45 8.01
C CYS A 35 35.17 -4.15 8.38
N MET A 36 34.62 -3.34 9.30
CA MET A 36 35.17 -2.04 9.67
C MET A 36 35.48 -1.91 11.18
N LEU A 37 34.81 -2.65 12.02
CA LEU A 37 34.83 -2.53 13.47
C LEU A 37 35.05 -3.89 14.11
N ASP A 38 35.66 -3.90 15.31
CA ASP A 38 35.76 -5.09 16.12
C ASP A 38 34.42 -5.74 16.40
N ALA A 39 34.40 -7.06 16.55
CA ALA A 39 33.17 -7.83 16.71
C ALA A 39 32.30 -7.33 17.87
N ASN A 40 32.91 -7.05 19.02
CA ASN A 40 32.17 -6.56 20.20
C ASN A 40 31.49 -5.21 19.94
N ILE A 41 32.19 -4.29 19.25
CA ILE A 41 31.65 -2.97 18.90
C ILE A 41 30.55 -3.10 17.84
N SER A 42 30.76 -3.99 16.86
CA SER A 42 29.75 -4.23 15.79
C SER A 42 28.46 -4.80 16.35
N PHE A 43 28.52 -5.78 17.23
CA PHE A 43 27.33 -6.36 17.86
C PHE A 43 26.62 -5.38 18.78
N ALA A 44 27.38 -4.65 19.62
CA ALA A 44 26.79 -3.62 20.50
C ALA A 44 26.11 -2.51 19.68
N THR A 45 26.77 -2.03 18.64
CA THR A 45 26.20 -0.98 17.76
C THR A 45 24.97 -1.48 17.03
N SER A 46 24.99 -2.71 16.50
CA SER A 46 23.84 -3.32 15.84
C SER A 46 22.63 -3.43 16.79
N ALA A 47 22.86 -3.92 18.01
CA ALA A 47 21.81 -4.03 19.03
C ALA A 47 21.22 -2.64 19.40
N GLN A 48 22.07 -1.64 19.60
CA GLN A 48 21.63 -0.27 19.90
C GLN A 48 20.83 0.33 18.76
N ARG A 49 21.23 0.13 17.51
CA ARG A 49 20.52 0.64 16.33
C ARG A 49 19.19 -0.06 16.11
N LEU A 50 19.13 -1.37 16.31
CA LEU A 50 17.87 -2.12 16.25
C LEU A 50 16.89 -1.65 17.33
N PHE A 51 17.36 -1.48 18.56
CA PHE A 51 16.54 -0.98 19.65
C PHE A 51 16.05 0.46 19.39
N ALA A 52 16.94 1.36 18.99
CA ALA A 52 16.60 2.74 18.68
C ALA A 52 15.60 2.85 17.52
N GLY A 53 15.77 2.02 16.48
CA GLY A 53 14.85 1.95 15.36
C GLY A 53 13.46 1.43 15.77
N ALA A 54 13.41 0.41 16.62
CA ALA A 54 12.14 -0.13 17.11
C ALA A 54 11.44 0.80 18.12
N ASN A 55 12.20 1.55 18.91
CA ASN A 55 11.69 2.47 19.94
C ASN A 55 11.38 3.86 19.37
N SER A 56 10.77 3.93 18.20
CA SER A 56 10.31 5.17 17.58
C SER A 56 8.83 5.42 17.88
N PHE A 57 8.51 6.57 18.46
CA PHE A 57 7.12 6.96 18.75
C PHE A 57 6.23 6.92 17.50
N SER A 58 6.76 7.32 16.36
CA SER A 58 6.02 7.32 15.08
C SER A 58 5.60 5.91 14.66
N LEU A 59 6.39 4.88 14.95
CA LEU A 59 6.08 3.50 14.61
C LEU A 59 4.94 2.91 15.42
N ILE A 60 4.64 3.45 16.61
CA ILE A 60 3.51 3.01 17.45
C ILE A 60 2.17 3.25 16.73
N ALA A 61 2.08 4.23 15.85
CA ALA A 61 0.87 4.50 15.08
C ALA A 61 0.49 3.34 14.13
N ILE A 62 1.48 2.58 13.61
CA ILE A 62 1.24 1.52 12.62
C ILE A 62 0.32 0.40 13.16
N PRO A 63 0.57 -0.21 14.34
CA PRO A 63 -0.33 -1.20 14.91
C PRO A 63 -1.76 -0.69 15.10
N PHE A 64 -1.92 0.56 15.51
CA PHE A 64 -3.25 1.16 15.68
C PHE A 64 -3.97 1.37 14.35
N PHE A 65 -3.28 1.78 13.28
CA PHE A 65 -3.87 1.86 11.95
C PHE A 65 -4.25 0.49 11.40
N ILE A 66 -3.40 -0.53 11.61
CA ILE A 66 -3.71 -1.91 11.21
C ILE A 66 -4.94 -2.42 11.96
N LEU A 67 -5.00 -2.18 13.28
CA LEU A 67 -6.14 -2.58 14.11
C LEU A 67 -7.42 -1.87 13.65
N ALA A 68 -7.37 -0.55 13.46
CA ALA A 68 -8.49 0.22 12.96
C ALA A 68 -8.98 -0.30 11.59
N GLY A 69 -8.05 -0.54 10.64
CA GLY A 69 -8.38 -1.12 9.34
C GLY A 69 -9.06 -2.48 9.44
N ASN A 70 -8.58 -3.37 10.32
CA ASN A 70 -9.18 -4.68 10.55
C ASN A 70 -10.58 -4.58 11.17
N ILE A 71 -10.77 -3.73 12.19
CA ILE A 71 -12.08 -3.49 12.81
C ILE A 71 -13.06 -2.96 11.77
N MET A 72 -12.64 -2.02 10.95
CA MET A 72 -13.47 -1.42 9.91
C MET A 72 -13.86 -2.43 8.82
N ASN A 73 -12.91 -3.27 8.39
CA ASN A 73 -13.17 -4.30 7.40
C ASN A 73 -14.20 -5.32 7.90
N ASN A 74 -14.04 -5.80 9.14
CA ASN A 74 -14.96 -6.74 9.76
C ASN A 74 -16.31 -6.09 10.16
N GLY A 75 -16.32 -4.78 10.39
CA GLY A 75 -17.52 -3.99 10.70
C GLY A 75 -18.40 -3.64 9.49
N GLY A 76 -18.08 -4.16 8.29
CA GLY A 76 -18.88 -3.92 7.08
C GLY A 76 -18.67 -2.54 6.46
N ILE A 77 -17.66 -1.79 6.88
CA ILE A 77 -17.36 -0.45 6.32
C ILE A 77 -16.86 -0.60 4.89
N ALA A 78 -16.14 -1.68 4.55
CA ALA A 78 -15.69 -1.94 3.19
C ALA A 78 -16.86 -1.97 2.20
N GLU A 79 -17.97 -2.65 2.53
CA GLU A 79 -19.17 -2.68 1.69
C GLU A 79 -19.82 -1.30 1.53
N ARG A 80 -19.83 -0.50 2.61
CA ARG A 80 -20.39 0.88 2.56
C ARG A 80 -19.52 1.79 1.71
N ILE A 81 -18.20 1.67 1.77
CA ILE A 81 -17.27 2.39 0.92
C ILE A 81 -17.49 2.02 -0.54
N VAL A 82 -17.67 0.73 -0.85
CA VAL A 82 -17.99 0.28 -2.20
C VAL A 82 -19.30 0.88 -2.70
N ASN A 83 -20.33 0.96 -1.86
CA ASN A 83 -21.59 1.59 -2.23
C ASN A 83 -21.43 3.08 -2.54
N VAL A 84 -20.65 3.82 -1.74
CA VAL A 84 -20.30 5.22 -2.02
C VAL A 84 -19.51 5.34 -3.33
N ALA A 85 -18.53 4.48 -3.53
CA ALA A 85 -17.72 4.46 -4.75
C ALA A 85 -18.58 4.19 -6.00
N LYS A 86 -19.58 3.31 -5.91
CA LYS A 86 -20.55 3.07 -6.99
C LYS A 86 -21.41 4.30 -7.31
N VAL A 87 -21.79 5.08 -6.31
CA VAL A 87 -22.54 6.34 -6.54
C VAL A 87 -21.67 7.33 -7.31
N VAL A 88 -20.38 7.43 -6.98
CA VAL A 88 -19.43 8.37 -7.60
C VAL A 88 -19.04 7.91 -9.01
N ALA A 89 -18.69 6.65 -9.18
CA ALA A 89 -18.09 6.12 -10.40
C ALA A 89 -19.02 5.27 -11.28
N GLY A 90 -20.22 4.95 -10.81
CA GLY A 90 -21.16 4.03 -11.48
C GLY A 90 -21.72 4.50 -12.81
N ARG A 91 -21.48 5.76 -13.21
CA ARG A 91 -21.85 6.30 -14.51
C ARG A 91 -20.74 6.23 -15.56
N MET A 92 -19.55 5.82 -15.15
CA MET A 92 -18.37 5.76 -16.03
C MET A 92 -18.31 4.41 -16.75
N PRO A 93 -17.66 4.35 -17.93
CA PRO A 93 -17.39 3.07 -18.58
C PRO A 93 -16.58 2.16 -17.67
N GLY A 94 -17.01 0.89 -17.55
CA GLY A 94 -16.42 -0.02 -16.56
C GLY A 94 -16.75 0.36 -15.12
N ALA A 95 -18.02 0.67 -14.86
CA ALA A 95 -18.53 1.21 -13.60
C ALA A 95 -17.99 0.49 -12.34
N LEU A 96 -17.95 -0.85 -12.33
CA LEU A 96 -17.42 -1.60 -11.20
C LEU A 96 -15.92 -1.42 -11.04
N ALA A 97 -15.15 -1.47 -12.13
CA ALA A 97 -13.72 -1.23 -12.11
C ALA A 97 -13.38 0.20 -11.65
N GLN A 98 -14.14 1.20 -12.10
CA GLN A 98 -14.00 2.58 -11.62
C GLN A 98 -14.36 2.70 -10.15
N SER A 99 -15.39 2.02 -9.71
CA SER A 99 -15.77 1.95 -8.29
C SER A 99 -14.69 1.27 -7.46
N ASN A 100 -13.99 0.27 -8.00
CA ASN A 100 -12.84 -0.38 -7.36
C ASN A 100 -11.71 0.64 -7.10
N VAL A 101 -11.37 1.48 -8.08
CA VAL A 101 -10.34 2.51 -7.90
C VAL A 101 -10.73 3.50 -6.80
N VAL A 102 -11.95 4.06 -6.84
CA VAL A 102 -12.43 5.00 -5.82
C VAL A 102 -12.48 4.33 -4.44
N ALA A 103 -12.95 3.08 -4.37
CA ALA A 103 -13.01 2.34 -3.12
C ALA A 103 -11.62 2.05 -2.55
N ASN A 104 -10.62 1.72 -3.38
CA ASN A 104 -9.23 1.58 -2.96
C ASN A 104 -8.65 2.90 -2.43
N MET A 105 -8.95 4.03 -3.08
CA MET A 105 -8.55 5.35 -2.59
C MET A 105 -9.12 5.66 -1.21
N LEU A 106 -10.43 5.44 -1.04
CA LEU A 106 -11.12 5.72 0.22
C LEU A 106 -10.73 4.76 1.34
N PHE A 107 -10.73 3.46 1.07
CA PHE A 107 -10.37 2.46 2.06
C PHE A 107 -8.88 2.54 2.42
N GLY A 108 -8.04 2.75 1.43
CA GLY A 108 -6.60 2.93 1.61
C GLY A 108 -6.28 4.14 2.48
N ALA A 109 -6.96 5.28 2.26
CA ALA A 109 -6.85 6.48 3.07
C ALA A 109 -7.28 6.29 4.54
N ILE A 110 -7.97 5.21 4.87
CA ILE A 110 -8.37 4.88 6.24
C ILE A 110 -7.42 3.84 6.83
N SER A 111 -7.10 2.76 6.07
CA SER A 111 -6.28 1.65 6.53
C SER A 111 -4.77 1.96 6.50
N GLY A 112 -4.34 2.93 5.70
CA GLY A 112 -2.95 3.27 5.48
C GLY A 112 -2.13 2.17 4.77
N SER A 113 -2.80 1.16 4.21
CA SER A 113 -2.18 -0.02 3.62
C SER A 113 -2.77 -0.37 2.26
N GLY A 114 -1.96 -0.30 1.21
CA GLY A 114 -2.38 -0.69 -0.14
C GLY A 114 -2.70 -2.18 -0.25
N ALA A 115 -1.96 -3.04 0.45
CA ALA A 115 -2.23 -4.47 0.45
C ALA A 115 -3.59 -4.79 1.11
N ALA A 116 -3.92 -4.13 2.23
CA ALA A 116 -5.22 -4.29 2.88
C ALA A 116 -6.36 -3.77 1.99
N ALA A 117 -6.16 -2.63 1.31
CA ALA A 117 -7.12 -2.09 0.37
C ALA A 117 -7.37 -3.05 -0.81
N ALA A 118 -6.30 -3.55 -1.44
CA ALA A 118 -6.40 -4.51 -2.54
C ALA A 118 -7.13 -5.80 -2.12
N ALA A 119 -6.84 -6.33 -0.94
CA ALA A 119 -7.49 -7.53 -0.41
C ALA A 119 -8.98 -7.29 -0.13
N ALA A 120 -9.33 -6.17 0.54
CA ALA A 120 -10.70 -5.83 0.86
C ALA A 120 -11.53 -5.59 -0.41
N MET A 121 -11.04 -4.79 -1.34
CA MET A 121 -11.75 -4.45 -2.57
C MET A 121 -11.80 -5.63 -3.54
N GLY A 122 -10.72 -6.40 -3.66
CA GLY A 122 -10.69 -7.63 -4.46
C GLY A 122 -11.68 -8.68 -3.96
N GLY A 123 -11.83 -8.82 -2.63
CA GLY A 123 -12.81 -9.72 -2.02
C GLY A 123 -14.25 -9.26 -2.15
N THR A 124 -14.50 -7.95 -2.21
CA THR A 124 -15.86 -7.37 -2.27
C THR A 124 -16.31 -7.11 -3.70
N ILE A 125 -15.53 -6.45 -4.50
CA ILE A 125 -15.87 -6.04 -5.87
C ILE A 125 -15.56 -7.15 -6.89
N GLY A 126 -14.49 -7.90 -6.71
CA GLY A 126 -14.07 -8.95 -7.63
C GLY A 126 -15.16 -9.98 -7.97
N PRO A 127 -15.91 -10.55 -6.99
CA PRO A 127 -17.05 -11.42 -7.27
C PRO A 127 -18.17 -10.73 -8.08
N MET A 128 -18.36 -9.42 -7.91
CA MET A 128 -19.37 -8.64 -8.64
C MET A 128 -18.94 -8.44 -10.09
N GLU A 129 -17.68 -8.06 -10.31
CA GLU A 129 -17.10 -7.93 -11.66
C GLU A 129 -17.17 -9.25 -12.43
N LYS A 130 -16.87 -10.38 -11.75
CA LYS A 130 -17.00 -11.71 -12.34
C LYS A 130 -18.44 -12.04 -12.77
N LYS A 131 -19.43 -11.67 -11.95
CA LYS A 131 -20.87 -11.88 -12.28
C LYS A 131 -21.32 -11.05 -13.46
N GLU A 132 -20.74 -9.86 -13.65
CA GLU A 132 -21.03 -8.96 -14.76
C GLU A 132 -20.21 -9.25 -16.03
N GLY A 133 -19.39 -10.32 -16.02
CA GLY A 133 -18.66 -10.76 -17.18
C GLY A 133 -17.39 -9.96 -17.47
N TYR A 134 -16.84 -9.28 -16.46
CA TYR A 134 -15.53 -8.64 -16.60
C TYR A 134 -14.41 -9.68 -16.73
N ASP A 135 -13.42 -9.40 -17.57
CA ASP A 135 -12.22 -10.21 -17.67
C ASP A 135 -11.46 -10.20 -16.33
N PRO A 136 -11.16 -11.37 -15.74
CA PRO A 136 -10.45 -11.46 -14.47
C PRO A 136 -9.09 -10.76 -14.47
N VAL A 137 -8.38 -10.77 -15.62
CA VAL A 137 -7.08 -10.12 -15.76
C VAL A 137 -7.24 -8.60 -15.71
N TYR A 138 -8.28 -8.07 -16.37
CA TYR A 138 -8.60 -6.66 -16.31
C TYR A 138 -8.97 -6.21 -14.88
N SER A 139 -9.87 -6.96 -14.22
CA SER A 139 -10.30 -6.68 -12.84
C SER A 139 -9.15 -6.69 -11.84
N ALA A 140 -8.33 -7.75 -11.89
CA ALA A 140 -7.14 -7.84 -11.05
C ALA A 140 -6.14 -6.72 -11.34
N GLY A 141 -5.94 -6.39 -12.61
CA GLY A 141 -5.04 -5.31 -13.03
C GLY A 141 -5.46 -3.95 -12.48
N VAL A 142 -6.74 -3.61 -12.56
CA VAL A 142 -7.28 -2.35 -12.00
C VAL A 142 -7.15 -2.33 -10.49
N ASN A 143 -7.50 -3.42 -9.80
CA ASN A 143 -7.40 -3.52 -8.35
C ASN A 143 -5.96 -3.34 -7.87
N ILE A 144 -4.99 -4.04 -8.47
CA ILE A 144 -3.57 -3.95 -8.12
C ILE A 144 -3.01 -2.56 -8.46
N ALA A 145 -3.36 -2.00 -9.62
CA ALA A 145 -2.87 -0.69 -10.03
C ALA A 145 -3.42 0.45 -9.16
N SER A 146 -4.61 0.31 -8.60
CA SER A 146 -5.21 1.32 -7.70
C SER A 146 -4.78 1.19 -6.24
N ALA A 147 -4.32 0.02 -5.80
CA ALA A 147 -3.90 -0.24 -4.42
C ALA A 147 -2.82 0.73 -3.88
N PRO A 148 -1.82 1.18 -4.67
CA PRO A 148 -0.82 2.16 -4.22
C PRO A 148 -1.42 3.49 -3.75
N THR A 149 -2.61 3.88 -4.21
CA THR A 149 -3.29 5.09 -3.72
C THR A 149 -3.50 5.06 -2.22
N GLY A 150 -3.77 3.88 -1.64
CA GLY A 150 -3.91 3.70 -0.20
C GLY A 150 -2.62 3.82 0.60
N MET A 151 -1.46 3.84 -0.05
CA MET A 151 -0.17 4.14 0.57
C MET A 151 0.26 5.59 0.35
N LEU A 152 -0.32 6.27 -0.64
CA LEU A 152 0.00 7.67 -0.99
C LEU A 152 -0.96 8.64 -0.31
N ILE A 153 -2.24 8.31 -0.21
CA ILE A 153 -3.24 9.15 0.44
C ILE A 153 -3.16 8.94 1.96
N PRO A 154 -2.93 10.00 2.75
CA PRO A 154 -2.80 9.88 4.20
C PRO A 154 -4.10 9.43 4.90
N PRO A 155 -3.99 8.78 6.08
CA PRO A 155 -2.76 8.34 6.74
C PRO A 155 -2.10 7.14 6.06
N SER A 156 -0.76 7.12 6.02
CA SER A 156 0.01 6.10 5.32
C SER A 156 1.08 5.50 6.23
N ASN A 157 1.04 4.19 6.42
CA ASN A 157 2.05 3.45 7.18
C ASN A 157 3.43 3.57 6.53
N LEU A 158 3.48 3.59 5.19
CA LEU A 158 4.74 3.74 4.45
C LEU A 158 5.39 5.10 4.71
N MET A 159 4.62 6.18 4.72
CA MET A 159 5.14 7.52 4.99
C MET A 159 5.65 7.68 6.42
N ILE A 160 5.02 7.02 7.40
CA ILE A 160 5.49 6.98 8.78
C ILE A 160 6.87 6.30 8.84
N VAL A 161 7.02 5.16 8.19
CA VAL A 161 8.30 4.43 8.12
C VAL A 161 9.35 5.29 7.41
N CYS A 162 9.02 5.90 6.28
CA CYS A 162 9.94 6.79 5.55
C CYS A 162 10.39 7.98 6.42
N SER A 163 9.49 8.62 7.15
CA SER A 163 9.83 9.70 8.08
C SER A 163 10.81 9.24 9.16
N THR A 164 10.57 8.06 9.73
CA THR A 164 11.42 7.47 10.76
C THR A 164 12.83 7.18 10.25
N ILE A 165 12.95 6.65 9.03
CA ILE A 165 14.24 6.33 8.40
C ILE A 165 14.98 7.60 8.00
N ALA A 166 14.28 8.57 7.43
CA ALA A 166 14.86 9.85 7.00
C ALA A 166 15.31 10.73 8.18
N GLY A 167 14.70 10.56 9.37
CA GLY A 167 15.08 11.21 10.62
C GLY A 167 14.88 12.73 10.68
N SER A 168 14.87 13.41 9.54
CA SER A 168 14.76 14.87 9.42
C SER A 168 13.45 15.34 8.76
N VAL A 169 12.60 14.42 8.32
CA VAL A 169 11.37 14.74 7.61
C VAL A 169 10.16 14.53 8.50
N SER A 170 9.33 15.57 8.64
CA SER A 170 8.09 15.49 9.42
C SER A 170 7.06 14.56 8.76
N VAL A 171 6.43 13.70 9.55
CA VAL A 171 5.29 12.86 9.10
C VAL A 171 4.17 13.72 8.50
N ALA A 172 3.87 14.86 9.14
CA ALA A 172 2.85 15.78 8.64
C ALA A 172 3.19 16.38 7.27
N ALA A 173 4.47 16.70 7.05
CA ALA A 173 4.94 17.20 5.75
C ALA A 173 4.82 16.13 4.66
N LEU A 174 5.16 14.87 4.96
CA LEU A 174 4.96 13.76 4.03
C LEU A 174 3.48 13.52 3.74
N PHE A 175 2.63 13.59 4.74
CA PHE A 175 1.20 13.42 4.56
C PHE A 175 0.61 14.51 3.65
N THR A 176 0.94 15.78 3.88
CA THR A 176 0.46 16.86 3.00
C THR A 176 0.97 16.71 1.58
N GLY A 177 2.23 16.28 1.40
CA GLY A 177 2.81 16.00 0.09
C GLY A 177 2.19 14.80 -0.63
N GLY A 178 1.63 13.84 0.10
CA GLY A 178 1.06 12.60 -0.44
C GLY A 178 -0.30 12.76 -1.12
N TYR A 179 -1.10 13.78 -0.78
CA TYR A 179 -2.43 13.96 -1.35
C TYR A 179 -2.40 14.13 -2.87
N VAL A 180 -1.55 15.02 -3.37
CA VAL A 180 -1.50 15.31 -4.80
C VAL A 180 -1.10 14.10 -5.63
N PRO A 181 0.04 13.42 -5.37
CA PRO A 181 0.41 12.23 -6.14
C PRO A 181 -0.58 11.08 -5.96
N GLY A 182 -1.17 10.90 -4.77
CA GLY A 182 -2.16 9.85 -4.54
C GLY A 182 -3.43 10.04 -5.35
N ILE A 183 -3.98 11.25 -5.39
CA ILE A 183 -5.16 11.59 -6.19
C ILE A 183 -4.82 11.49 -7.69
N LEU A 184 -3.68 12.03 -8.12
CA LEU A 184 -3.25 11.92 -9.52
C LEU A 184 -3.10 10.47 -9.96
N TRP A 185 -2.52 9.62 -9.15
CA TRP A 185 -2.38 8.19 -9.43
C TRP A 185 -3.75 7.54 -9.61
N GLY A 186 -4.69 7.78 -8.69
CA GLY A 186 -6.06 7.28 -8.79
C GLY A 186 -6.75 7.72 -10.08
N LEU A 187 -6.67 9.01 -10.42
CA LEU A 187 -7.26 9.57 -11.64
C LEU A 187 -6.64 8.97 -12.91
N LEU A 188 -5.34 8.75 -12.94
CA LEU A 188 -4.65 8.11 -14.06
C LEU A 188 -5.11 6.66 -14.24
N VAL A 189 -5.23 5.90 -13.15
CA VAL A 189 -5.75 4.52 -13.19
C VAL A 189 -7.20 4.51 -13.66
N MET A 190 -8.04 5.44 -13.19
CA MET A 190 -9.42 5.60 -13.67
C MET A 190 -9.47 5.91 -15.16
N PHE A 191 -8.62 6.80 -15.64
CA PHE A 191 -8.56 7.17 -17.05
C PHE A 191 -8.17 5.97 -17.93
N LEU A 192 -7.05 5.30 -17.59
CA LEU A 192 -6.55 4.13 -18.35
C LEU A 192 -7.54 2.95 -18.27
N GLY A 193 -8.08 2.69 -17.08
CA GLY A 193 -9.10 1.68 -16.85
C GLY A 193 -10.35 1.95 -17.67
N GLY A 194 -10.83 3.21 -17.71
CA GLY A 194 -11.98 3.63 -18.49
C GLY A 194 -11.77 3.50 -19.99
N VAL A 195 -10.59 3.86 -20.50
CA VAL A 195 -10.25 3.68 -21.93
C VAL A 195 -10.27 2.19 -22.29
N LYS A 196 -9.69 1.34 -21.45
CA LYS A 196 -9.70 -0.11 -21.70
C LYS A 196 -11.11 -0.70 -21.56
N ALA A 197 -11.89 -0.26 -20.58
CA ALA A 197 -13.30 -0.65 -20.42
C ALA A 197 -14.13 -0.38 -21.66
N LYS A 198 -13.97 0.81 -22.27
CA LYS A 198 -14.65 1.15 -23.53
C LYS A 198 -14.25 0.21 -24.66
N LYS A 199 -12.97 -0.13 -24.77
CA LYS A 199 -12.49 -1.06 -25.80
C LYS A 199 -13.00 -2.49 -25.60
N CYS A 200 -13.19 -2.91 -24.36
CA CYS A 200 -13.75 -4.22 -24.00
C CYS A 200 -15.29 -4.25 -24.00
N GLY A 201 -15.96 -3.13 -24.25
CA GLY A 201 -17.43 -3.06 -24.32
C GLY A 201 -18.11 -3.12 -22.94
N TYR A 202 -17.42 -2.84 -21.85
CA TYR A 202 -18.03 -2.78 -20.52
C TYR A 202 -18.88 -1.52 -20.39
N VAL A 203 -20.19 -1.71 -20.35
CA VAL A 203 -21.18 -0.60 -20.33
C VAL A 203 -21.32 -0.09 -18.89
N ALA A 204 -21.68 1.19 -18.74
CA ALA A 204 -21.99 1.77 -17.43
C ALA A 204 -23.25 1.11 -16.84
N GLU A 205 -23.20 0.78 -15.55
CA GLU A 205 -24.33 0.19 -14.82
C GLU A 205 -25.56 1.10 -14.89
N ARG A 206 -26.73 0.51 -15.17
CA ARG A 206 -28.00 1.23 -15.20
C ARG A 206 -28.26 1.79 -13.79
N ARG A 207 -28.64 3.06 -13.69
CA ARG A 207 -28.90 3.82 -12.46
C ARG A 207 -29.43 2.95 -11.32
N ILE A 208 -28.66 2.85 -10.22
CA ILE A 208 -29.19 2.44 -8.93
C ILE A 208 -29.98 3.65 -8.39
N PRO A 209 -31.30 3.59 -8.20
CA PRO A 209 -32.01 4.66 -7.52
C PRO A 209 -31.48 4.74 -6.09
N ALA A 210 -31.05 5.92 -5.69
CA ALA A 210 -30.74 6.21 -4.29
C ALA A 210 -32.04 6.04 -3.49
N LYS A 211 -32.08 5.00 -2.65
CA LYS A 211 -33.12 4.84 -1.62
C LYS A 211 -32.56 5.32 -0.30
#